data_ddfc43fb15d7c82db5d9b34f991afccd
#
_entry.id   ddfc43fb15d7c82db5d9b34f991afccd
#
_cell.length_a   1.000
_cell.length_b   1.000
_cell.length_c   1.000
_cell.angle_alpha   90.00
_cell.angle_beta   90.00
_cell.angle_gamma   90.00
#
_symmetry.space_group_name_H-M   'P 1'
#
loop_
_entity.id
_entity.type
_entity.pdbx_description
1 polymer ?
#
loop_
_entity_poly.entity_id
_entity_poly.type
_entity_poly.pdbx_seq_one_letter_code
_entity_poly.pdbx_strand_id
1 'polypeptide(L)'
;LFPLYANSWDDVIERKIKYDDQVVEHTCQLLDAQEQQVVLFHKIQEPFTMVAGDGTVTIPKGSYTTAYYWTDRPYNVYFWRDDQGNELGSYLNIVRHTWFEERAVVFEDLLIDLLVLPNGDFFVLDEDELPESLASFEQGSVHRALRDVIHSLAHILDQVRLDAKGKYHHTLFQKMLK
;
A
#
# COMPACT_ATOMS: atom_id res chain seq x y z
N LEU A 1 0.57 -17.48 -12.90
CA LEU A 1 0.05 -16.96 -14.16
C LEU A 1 -0.29 -15.52 -14.03
N PHE A 2 0.18 -14.76 -14.95
CA PHE A 2 0.03 -13.33 -14.91
C PHE A 2 -1.01 -12.88 -15.93
N PRO A 3 -2.24 -12.62 -15.51
CA PRO A 3 -3.29 -12.20 -16.42
C PRO A 3 -3.44 -10.67 -16.53
N LEU A 4 -2.52 -9.88 -16.00
CA LEU A 4 -2.61 -8.43 -16.14
C LEU A 4 -2.10 -7.99 -17.51
N TYR A 5 -3.01 -7.78 -18.43
CA TYR A 5 -2.71 -7.30 -19.78
C TYR A 5 -2.87 -5.79 -19.85
N ALA A 6 -1.84 -5.08 -19.42
CA ALA A 6 -1.82 -3.63 -19.46
C ALA A 6 -0.41 -3.14 -19.76
N ASN A 7 -0.29 -1.99 -20.38
CA ASN A 7 0.97 -1.29 -20.61
C ASN A 7 1.20 -0.26 -19.50
N SER A 8 2.44 0.21 -19.35
CA SER A 8 2.73 1.30 -18.44
C SER A 8 1.80 2.49 -18.69
N TRP A 9 1.30 3.07 -17.60
CA TRP A 9 0.34 4.17 -17.57
C TRP A 9 -1.08 3.84 -17.96
N ASP A 10 -1.38 2.60 -18.36
CA ASP A 10 -2.76 2.16 -18.54
C ASP A 10 -3.52 2.20 -17.21
N ASP A 11 -4.81 2.43 -17.29
CA ASP A 11 -5.69 2.35 -16.13
C ASP A 11 -5.83 0.91 -15.65
N VAL A 12 -5.63 0.72 -14.35
CA VAL A 12 -5.76 -0.55 -13.63
C VAL A 12 -6.59 -0.30 -12.39
N ILE A 13 -7.52 -1.18 -12.11
CA ILE A 13 -8.35 -1.12 -10.91
C ILE A 13 -7.59 -1.75 -9.73
N GLU A 14 -7.47 -1.00 -8.64
CA GLU A 14 -7.18 -1.58 -7.34
C GLU A 14 -8.50 -2.00 -6.72
N ARG A 15 -8.66 -3.28 -6.42
CA ARG A 15 -9.88 -3.81 -5.79
C ARG A 15 -9.55 -4.38 -4.43
N LYS A 16 -10.03 -3.70 -3.39
CA LYS A 16 -9.92 -4.15 -2.01
C LYS A 16 -11.21 -4.88 -1.63
N ILE A 17 -11.09 -6.14 -1.24
CA ILE A 17 -12.17 -6.90 -0.63
C ILE A 17 -12.02 -6.76 0.88
N LYS A 18 -12.94 -6.04 1.51
CA LYS A 18 -12.92 -5.81 2.95
C LYS A 18 -13.28 -7.08 3.70
N TYR A 19 -12.97 -7.11 4.99
CA TYR A 19 -13.22 -8.29 5.83
C TYR A 19 -14.71 -8.67 5.91
N ASP A 20 -15.61 -7.71 5.74
CA ASP A 20 -17.06 -7.91 5.68
C ASP A 20 -17.60 -8.18 4.25
N ASP A 21 -16.70 -8.50 3.32
CA ASP A 21 -16.97 -8.77 1.90
C ASP A 21 -17.40 -7.56 1.07
N GLN A 22 -17.44 -6.36 1.62
CA GLN A 22 -17.63 -5.16 0.84
C GLN A 22 -16.42 -4.94 -0.09
N VAL A 23 -16.67 -4.39 -1.27
CA VAL A 23 -15.65 -4.14 -2.28
C VAL A 23 -15.45 -2.65 -2.46
N VAL A 24 -14.19 -2.21 -2.41
CA VAL A 24 -13.80 -0.83 -2.69
C VAL A 24 -12.85 -0.83 -3.87
N GLU A 25 -13.13 0.01 -4.86
CA GLU A 25 -12.32 0.08 -6.08
C GLU A 25 -11.79 1.50 -6.29
N HIS A 26 -10.52 1.56 -6.73
CA HIS A 26 -9.88 2.80 -7.15
C HIS A 26 -9.23 2.60 -8.51
N THR A 27 -9.33 3.60 -9.38
CA THR A 27 -8.60 3.62 -10.64
C THR A 27 -7.20 4.16 -10.40
N CYS A 28 -6.21 3.37 -10.76
CA CYS A 28 -4.78 3.70 -10.68
C CYS A 28 -4.14 3.58 -12.06
N GLN A 29 -2.88 4.00 -12.21
CA GLN A 29 -2.11 3.79 -13.43
C GLN A 29 -1.02 2.77 -13.19
N LEU A 30 -0.81 1.87 -14.14
CA LEU A 30 0.22 0.85 -14.06
C LEU A 30 1.61 1.48 -14.22
N LEU A 31 2.52 1.20 -13.28
CA LEU A 31 3.94 1.54 -13.42
C LEU A 31 4.76 0.36 -13.89
N ASP A 32 4.57 -0.80 -13.28
CA ASP A 32 5.31 -2.03 -13.60
C ASP A 32 4.48 -3.26 -13.26
N ALA A 33 4.65 -4.29 -14.05
CA ALA A 33 3.97 -5.56 -13.86
C ALA A 33 4.94 -6.72 -14.11
N GLN A 34 5.15 -7.52 -13.08
CA GLN A 34 5.95 -8.74 -13.10
C GLN A 34 5.07 -9.92 -12.65
N GLU A 35 5.59 -11.13 -12.73
CA GLU A 35 4.81 -12.32 -12.40
C GLU A 35 4.20 -12.27 -10.99
N GLN A 36 4.97 -11.81 -10.00
CA GLN A 36 4.52 -11.79 -8.59
C GLN A 36 4.43 -10.39 -8.00
N GLN A 37 4.73 -9.34 -8.78
CA GLN A 37 4.73 -7.97 -8.28
C GLN A 37 4.10 -7.03 -9.28
N VAL A 38 3.23 -6.15 -8.80
CA VAL A 38 2.68 -5.03 -9.57
C VAL A 38 2.91 -3.74 -8.79
N VAL A 39 3.27 -2.68 -9.50
CA VAL A 39 3.40 -1.34 -8.93
C VAL A 39 2.45 -0.41 -9.65
N LEU A 40 1.63 0.30 -8.88
CA LEU A 40 0.64 1.24 -9.36
C LEU A 40 0.95 2.67 -8.90
N PHE A 41 0.53 3.64 -9.69
CA PHE A 41 0.51 5.06 -9.34
C PHE A 41 -0.93 5.49 -9.07
N HIS A 42 -1.13 6.30 -8.02
CA HIS A 42 -2.41 6.90 -7.72
C HIS A 42 -2.22 8.33 -7.22
N LYS A 43 -2.84 9.30 -7.91
CA LYS A 43 -2.85 10.70 -7.47
C LYS A 43 -3.91 10.89 -6.39
N ILE A 44 -3.55 11.53 -5.29
CA ILE A 44 -4.49 11.83 -4.20
C ILE A 44 -5.39 12.99 -4.62
N GLN A 45 -6.67 12.71 -4.80
CA GLN A 45 -7.66 13.69 -5.22
C GLN A 45 -8.24 14.47 -4.04
N GLU A 46 -8.46 13.79 -2.90
CA GLU A 46 -8.99 14.39 -1.69
C GLU A 46 -7.99 14.23 -0.56
N PRO A 47 -7.67 15.31 0.17
CA PRO A 47 -6.74 15.21 1.29
C PRO A 47 -7.35 14.38 2.41
N PHE A 48 -6.50 13.71 3.18
CA PHE A 48 -6.94 12.98 4.37
C PHE A 48 -5.89 13.05 5.47
N THR A 49 -6.35 12.86 6.70
CA THR A 49 -5.50 12.85 7.89
C THR A 49 -5.72 11.55 8.66
N MET A 50 -4.64 10.97 9.14
CA MET A 50 -4.68 9.80 10.01
C MET A 50 -4.11 10.15 11.37
N VAL A 51 -4.73 9.61 12.42
CA VAL A 51 -4.25 9.72 13.80
C VAL A 51 -3.51 8.43 14.15
N ALA A 52 -2.31 8.58 14.69
CA ALA A 52 -1.51 7.46 15.13
C ALA A 52 -0.71 7.87 16.38
N GLY A 53 -0.94 7.18 17.49
CA GLY A 53 -0.38 7.58 18.78
C GLY A 53 -0.80 9.00 19.16
N ASP A 54 0.16 9.84 19.51
CA ASP A 54 -0.06 11.25 19.89
C ASP A 54 0.03 12.21 18.69
N GLY A 55 0.25 11.68 17.47
CA GLY A 55 0.48 12.47 16.28
C GLY A 55 -0.56 12.27 15.19
N THR A 56 -0.46 13.12 14.18
CA THR A 56 -1.28 13.03 12.98
C THR A 56 -0.38 13.08 11.74
N VAL A 57 -0.79 12.34 10.70
CA VAL A 57 -0.19 12.41 9.37
C VAL A 57 -1.23 12.94 8.42
N THR A 58 -0.95 14.04 7.75
CA THR A 58 -1.82 14.60 6.73
C THR A 58 -1.24 14.34 5.35
N ILE A 59 -2.05 13.78 4.46
CA ILE A 59 -1.72 13.56 3.06
C ILE A 59 -2.49 14.62 2.27
N PRO A 60 -1.81 15.68 1.77
CA PRO A 60 -2.48 16.77 1.06
C PRO A 60 -3.02 16.32 -0.30
N LYS A 61 -4.00 17.03 -0.80
CA LYS A 61 -4.39 16.94 -2.21
C LYS A 61 -3.19 17.27 -3.10
N GLY A 62 -3.03 16.53 -4.18
CA GLY A 62 -1.88 16.67 -5.08
C GLY A 62 -0.69 15.80 -4.72
N SER A 63 -0.70 15.19 -3.54
CA SER A 63 0.21 14.10 -3.21
C SER A 63 -0.06 12.88 -4.09
N TYR A 64 0.83 11.91 -4.09
CA TYR A 64 0.65 10.69 -4.87
C TYR A 64 1.21 9.47 -4.15
N THR A 65 0.69 8.33 -4.55
CA THR A 65 1.07 7.02 -4.04
C THR A 65 1.81 6.25 -5.12
N THR A 66 2.92 5.61 -4.76
CA THR A 66 3.42 4.43 -5.45
C THR A 66 3.05 3.22 -4.60
N ALA A 67 2.23 2.35 -5.16
CA ALA A 67 1.65 1.22 -4.41
C ALA A 67 2.23 -0.09 -4.94
N TYR A 68 2.71 -0.91 -4.02
CA TYR A 68 3.38 -2.17 -4.30
C TYR A 68 2.52 -3.34 -3.85
N TYR A 69 2.26 -4.28 -4.74
CA TYR A 69 1.46 -5.48 -4.48
C TYR A 69 2.26 -6.73 -4.85
N TRP A 70 2.19 -7.74 -4.01
CA TRP A 70 2.85 -9.03 -4.23
C TRP A 70 1.86 -10.18 -4.03
N THR A 71 1.91 -11.17 -4.90
CA THR A 71 1.07 -12.37 -4.77
C THR A 71 1.59 -13.34 -3.72
N ASP A 72 2.86 -13.22 -3.33
CA ASP A 72 3.55 -14.13 -2.41
C ASP A 72 3.87 -13.51 -1.05
N ARG A 73 3.25 -12.37 -0.71
CA ARG A 73 3.47 -11.68 0.56
C ARG A 73 2.15 -11.37 1.26
N PRO A 74 2.12 -11.40 2.61
CA PRO A 74 0.91 -11.12 3.38
C PRO A 74 0.66 -9.62 3.60
N TYR A 75 1.19 -8.77 2.75
CA TYR A 75 1.02 -7.32 2.85
C TYR A 75 1.18 -6.66 1.48
N ASN A 76 0.70 -5.41 1.40
CA ASN A 76 1.05 -4.47 0.34
C ASN A 76 1.60 -3.18 0.96
N VAL A 77 2.18 -2.30 0.14
CA VAL A 77 2.79 -1.05 0.61
C VAL A 77 2.29 0.10 -0.23
N TYR A 78 1.77 1.14 0.44
CA TYR A 78 1.53 2.46 -0.15
C TYR A 78 2.64 3.39 0.32
N PHE A 79 3.35 3.97 -0.62
CA PHE A 79 4.39 4.96 -0.34
C PHE A 79 3.91 6.33 -0.80
N TRP A 80 3.76 7.26 0.13
CA TRP A 80 3.21 8.59 -0.15
C TRP A 80 4.30 9.63 -0.27
N ARG A 81 4.20 10.44 -1.32
CA ARG A 81 5.03 11.61 -1.54
C ARG A 81 4.15 12.82 -1.84
N ASP A 82 4.61 14.00 -1.41
CA ASP A 82 3.94 15.26 -1.75
C ASP A 82 4.20 15.64 -3.22
N ASP A 83 3.64 16.76 -3.64
CA ASP A 83 3.79 17.28 -5.02
C ASP A 83 5.21 17.77 -5.36
N GLN A 84 6.11 17.81 -4.37
CA GLN A 84 7.52 18.10 -4.54
C GLN A 84 8.39 16.84 -4.50
N GLY A 85 7.80 15.68 -4.26
CA GLY A 85 8.49 14.41 -4.16
C GLY A 85 9.02 14.05 -2.78
N ASN A 86 8.69 14.83 -1.75
CA ASN A 86 9.09 14.55 -0.38
C ASN A 86 8.28 13.38 0.20
N GLU A 87 8.95 12.49 0.91
CA GLU A 87 8.29 11.37 1.60
C GLU A 87 7.37 11.89 2.71
N LEU A 88 6.12 11.48 2.70
CA LEU A 88 5.12 11.79 3.73
C LEU A 88 4.93 10.65 4.70
N GLY A 89 5.15 9.43 4.26
CA GLY A 89 4.98 8.22 5.05
C GLY A 89 4.66 7.02 4.18
N SER A 90 4.49 5.88 4.84
CA SER A 90 4.12 4.62 4.20
C SER A 90 2.98 3.96 4.96
N TYR A 91 2.16 3.21 4.24
CA TYR A 91 1.03 2.50 4.79
C TYR A 91 1.05 1.06 4.29
N LEU A 92 0.96 0.11 5.19
CA LEU A 92 0.96 -1.31 4.84
C LEU A 92 -0.36 -1.94 5.28
N ASN A 93 -1.07 -2.56 4.34
CA ASN A 93 -2.21 -3.41 4.66
C ASN A 93 -1.72 -4.84 4.88
N ILE A 94 -2.15 -5.49 5.95
CA ILE A 94 -2.00 -6.94 6.12
C ILE A 94 -3.14 -7.60 5.35
N VAL A 95 -2.80 -8.54 4.46
CA VAL A 95 -3.75 -9.14 3.53
C VAL A 95 -3.69 -10.66 3.59
N ARG A 96 -4.80 -11.32 3.21
CA ARG A 96 -4.85 -12.79 3.10
C ARG A 96 -4.26 -13.24 1.78
N HIS A 97 -4.78 -12.72 0.69
CA HIS A 97 -4.36 -13.05 -0.67
C HIS A 97 -4.33 -11.79 -1.52
N THR A 98 -3.38 -11.76 -2.45
CA THR A 98 -3.34 -10.80 -3.54
C THR A 98 -3.23 -11.57 -4.84
N TRP A 99 -4.03 -11.19 -5.85
CA TRP A 99 -3.94 -11.76 -7.19
C TRP A 99 -4.17 -10.69 -8.24
N PHE A 100 -3.77 -11.00 -9.46
CA PHE A 100 -3.88 -10.09 -10.59
C PHE A 100 -4.88 -10.62 -11.60
N GLU A 101 -5.80 -9.77 -12.04
CA GLU A 101 -6.76 -10.03 -13.10
C GLU A 101 -6.38 -9.21 -14.34
N GLU A 102 -7.16 -9.30 -15.42
CA GLU A 102 -6.80 -8.67 -16.68
C GLU A 102 -6.47 -7.19 -16.57
N ARG A 103 -7.22 -6.42 -15.77
CA ARG A 103 -6.97 -5.00 -15.53
C ARG A 103 -7.22 -4.64 -14.08
N ALA A 104 -6.92 -5.55 -13.19
CA ALA A 104 -7.13 -5.32 -11.76
C ALA A 104 -6.07 -6.00 -10.92
N VAL A 105 -5.72 -5.33 -9.84
CA VAL A 105 -5.03 -5.91 -8.69
C VAL A 105 -6.06 -6.07 -7.59
N VAL A 106 -6.21 -7.27 -7.07
CA VAL A 106 -7.23 -7.61 -6.07
C VAL A 106 -6.54 -8.11 -4.80
N PHE A 107 -7.00 -7.65 -3.65
CA PHE A 107 -6.52 -8.19 -2.37
C PHE A 107 -7.62 -8.27 -1.32
N GLU A 108 -7.47 -9.23 -0.41
CA GLU A 108 -8.37 -9.44 0.71
C GLU A 108 -7.77 -8.84 1.98
N ASP A 109 -8.42 -7.79 2.48
CA ASP A 109 -7.98 -7.05 3.66
C ASP A 109 -8.24 -7.83 4.95
N LEU A 110 -7.27 -7.82 5.85
CA LEU A 110 -7.37 -8.47 7.16
C LEU A 110 -7.40 -7.49 8.33
N LEU A 111 -7.92 -6.28 8.10
CA LEU A 111 -8.19 -5.24 9.09
C LEU A 111 -6.96 -4.54 9.67
N ILE A 112 -5.90 -5.25 9.99
CA ILE A 112 -4.71 -4.68 10.60
C ILE A 112 -3.86 -3.97 9.56
N ASP A 113 -3.46 -2.74 9.89
CA ASP A 113 -2.61 -1.91 9.06
C ASP A 113 -1.41 -1.37 9.87
N LEU A 114 -0.39 -0.96 9.14
CA LEU A 114 0.77 -0.26 9.69
C LEU A 114 0.90 1.12 9.04
N LEU A 115 1.08 2.15 9.86
CA LEU A 115 1.49 3.47 9.41
C LEU A 115 2.95 3.67 9.78
N VAL A 116 3.78 4.07 8.83
CA VAL A 116 5.22 4.31 9.07
C VAL A 116 5.57 5.73 8.68
N LEU A 117 6.17 6.46 9.60
CA LEU A 117 6.60 7.83 9.39
C LEU A 117 7.96 7.85 8.66
N PRO A 118 8.32 8.99 8.02
CA PRO A 118 9.61 9.11 7.35
C PRO A 118 10.83 8.83 8.23
N ASN A 119 10.72 9.08 9.54
CA ASN A 119 11.80 8.82 10.50
C ASN A 119 11.92 7.34 10.92
N GLY A 120 10.99 6.48 10.46
CA GLY A 120 10.96 5.05 10.78
C GLY A 120 10.06 4.66 11.95
N ASP A 121 9.51 5.62 12.68
CA ASP A 121 8.50 5.30 13.70
C ASP A 121 7.28 4.66 13.05
N PHE A 122 6.70 3.65 13.68
CA PHE A 122 5.55 2.95 13.13
C PHE A 122 4.45 2.76 14.16
N PHE A 123 3.23 2.60 13.66
CA PHE A 123 2.04 2.43 14.46
C PHE A 123 1.18 1.31 13.87
N VAL A 124 0.74 0.38 14.73
CA VAL A 124 -0.26 -0.62 14.36
C VAL A 124 -1.63 0.01 14.48
N LEU A 125 -2.43 -0.08 13.41
CA LEU A 125 -3.74 0.55 13.32
C LEU A 125 -4.85 -0.50 13.30
N ASP A 126 -6.04 -0.09 13.77
CA ASP A 126 -7.30 -0.80 13.63
C ASP A 126 -7.40 -2.12 14.41
N GLU A 127 -6.55 -2.31 15.42
CA GLU A 127 -6.64 -3.47 16.31
C GLU A 127 -8.00 -3.53 17.03
N ASP A 128 -8.60 -2.39 17.30
CA ASP A 128 -9.93 -2.26 17.91
C ASP A 128 -11.08 -2.70 16.99
N GLU A 129 -10.84 -2.84 15.70
CA GLU A 129 -11.82 -3.35 14.73
C GLU A 129 -11.87 -4.89 14.69
N LEU A 130 -10.93 -5.58 15.34
CA LEU A 130 -10.87 -7.04 15.32
C LEU A 130 -12.05 -7.66 16.07
N PRO A 131 -12.63 -8.77 15.55
CA PRO A 131 -13.71 -9.47 16.25
C PRO A 131 -13.25 -10.28 17.45
N GLU A 132 -11.94 -10.45 17.61
CA GLU A 132 -11.28 -11.19 18.69
C GLU A 132 -9.88 -10.63 18.92
N SER A 133 -9.12 -11.19 19.87
CA SER A 133 -7.75 -10.73 20.13
C SER A 133 -6.85 -10.93 18.90
N LEU A 134 -5.87 -10.06 18.71
CA LEU A 134 -4.91 -10.17 17.62
C LEU A 134 -4.19 -11.53 17.64
N ALA A 135 -3.88 -12.06 18.80
CA ALA A 135 -3.22 -13.37 18.95
C ALA A 135 -4.07 -14.52 18.43
N SER A 136 -5.39 -14.39 18.43
CA SER A 136 -6.34 -15.42 17.98
C SER A 136 -6.91 -15.17 16.60
N PHE A 137 -6.92 -13.92 16.16
CA PHE A 137 -7.52 -13.52 14.89
C PHE A 137 -6.92 -14.28 13.71
N GLU A 138 -7.80 -14.83 12.85
CA GLU A 138 -7.41 -15.69 11.73
C GLU A 138 -6.43 -16.80 12.16
N GLN A 139 -6.72 -17.40 13.32
CA GLN A 139 -5.90 -18.49 13.91
C GLN A 139 -4.45 -18.07 14.16
N GLY A 140 -4.23 -16.79 14.49
CA GLY A 140 -2.92 -16.23 14.76
C GLY A 140 -2.08 -15.90 13.55
N SER A 141 -2.59 -16.10 12.32
CA SER A 141 -1.83 -15.83 11.09
C SER A 141 -1.55 -14.33 10.89
N VAL A 142 -2.50 -13.47 11.26
CA VAL A 142 -2.33 -12.01 11.17
C VAL A 142 -1.26 -11.53 12.15
N HIS A 143 -1.29 -12.04 13.38
CA HIS A 143 -0.27 -11.71 14.37
C HIS A 143 1.13 -12.12 13.91
N ARG A 144 1.27 -13.32 13.34
CA ARG A 144 2.55 -13.78 12.79
C ARG A 144 3.01 -12.92 11.61
N ALA A 145 2.10 -12.63 10.68
CA ALA A 145 2.41 -11.78 9.53
C ALA A 145 2.84 -10.37 9.97
N LEU A 146 2.11 -9.77 10.91
CA LEU A 146 2.44 -8.45 11.44
C LEU A 146 3.82 -8.44 12.09
N ARG A 147 4.14 -9.43 12.91
CA ARG A 147 5.44 -9.54 13.55
C ARG A 147 6.58 -9.67 12.54
N ASP A 148 6.39 -10.50 11.51
CA ASP A 148 7.39 -10.71 10.47
C ASP A 148 7.59 -9.43 9.63
N VAL A 149 6.51 -8.71 9.30
CA VAL A 149 6.57 -7.43 8.59
C VAL A 149 7.32 -6.39 9.43
N ILE A 150 6.99 -6.25 10.71
CA ILE A 150 7.67 -5.30 11.61
C ILE A 150 9.18 -5.61 11.67
N HIS A 151 9.53 -6.88 11.77
CA HIS A 151 10.93 -7.31 11.78
C HIS A 151 11.68 -6.94 10.49
N SER A 152 11.02 -6.97 9.36
CA SER A 152 11.60 -6.68 8.04
C SER A 152 11.30 -5.26 7.55
N LEU A 153 10.64 -4.42 8.34
CA LEU A 153 10.06 -3.17 7.90
C LEU A 153 11.10 -2.21 7.29
N ALA A 154 12.24 -2.05 7.96
CA ALA A 154 13.31 -1.20 7.46
C ALA A 154 13.80 -1.65 6.08
N HIS A 155 14.00 -2.96 5.90
CA HIS A 155 14.43 -3.53 4.63
C HIS A 155 13.38 -3.33 3.52
N ILE A 156 12.10 -3.57 3.82
CA ILE A 156 11.01 -3.37 2.88
C ILE A 156 10.99 -1.91 2.39
N LEU A 157 11.03 -0.95 3.31
CA LEU A 157 10.94 0.46 2.97
C LEU A 157 12.22 1.00 2.33
N ASP A 158 13.39 0.47 2.67
CA ASP A 158 14.64 0.84 2.00
C ASP A 158 14.59 0.48 0.51
N GLN A 159 14.00 -0.65 0.14
CA GLN A 159 13.80 -1.02 -1.26
C GLN A 159 12.85 -0.06 -1.98
N VAL A 160 11.75 0.30 -1.33
CA VAL A 160 10.77 1.26 -1.87
C VAL A 160 11.41 2.65 -2.03
N ARG A 161 12.18 3.11 -1.06
CA ARG A 161 12.91 4.38 -1.13
C ARG A 161 13.99 4.38 -2.20
N LEU A 162 14.65 3.24 -2.42
CA LEU A 162 15.63 3.10 -3.49
C LEU A 162 14.97 3.26 -4.86
N ASP A 163 13.83 2.65 -5.07
CA ASP A 163 13.02 2.83 -6.28
C ASP A 163 12.57 4.29 -6.46
N ALA A 164 12.21 4.96 -5.38
CA ALA A 164 11.79 6.36 -5.41
C ALA A 164 12.93 7.32 -5.80
N LYS A 165 14.18 6.93 -5.58
CA LYS A 165 15.37 7.66 -6.02
C LYS A 165 15.82 7.29 -7.43
N GLY A 166 15.39 6.14 -7.93
CA GLY A 166 15.78 5.58 -9.23
C GLY A 166 14.61 5.52 -10.21
N LYS A 167 14.12 4.31 -10.47
CA LYS A 167 13.11 4.05 -11.52
C LYS A 167 11.78 4.77 -11.32
N TYR A 168 11.42 5.13 -10.08
CA TYR A 168 10.22 5.89 -9.75
C TYR A 168 10.58 7.27 -9.18
N HIS A 169 11.61 7.89 -9.75
CA HIS A 169 12.01 9.24 -9.36
C HIS A 169 10.85 10.22 -9.57
N HIS A 170 10.76 11.21 -8.69
CA HIS A 170 9.67 12.21 -8.72
C HIS A 170 9.46 12.87 -10.08
N THR A 171 10.53 13.10 -10.84
CA THR A 171 10.43 13.72 -12.18
C THR A 171 9.55 12.92 -13.15
N LEU A 172 9.43 11.60 -12.96
CA LEU A 172 8.56 10.75 -13.76
C LEU A 172 7.09 11.16 -13.65
N PHE A 173 6.70 11.70 -12.50
CA PHE A 173 5.31 11.98 -12.16
C PHE A 173 4.90 13.43 -12.32
N GLN A 174 5.84 14.35 -12.55
CA GLN A 174 5.57 15.79 -12.55
C GLN A 174 4.45 16.20 -13.50
N LYS A 175 4.35 15.59 -14.67
CA LYS A 175 3.28 15.88 -15.62
C LYS A 175 1.92 15.38 -15.16
N MET A 176 1.89 14.31 -14.37
CA MET A 176 0.66 13.72 -13.86
C MET A 176 0.08 14.52 -12.68
N LEU A 177 0.90 15.34 -12.03
CA LEU A 177 0.52 16.08 -10.83
C LEU A 177 -0.03 17.49 -11.14
N LYS A 178 0.08 17.92 -12.38
CA LYS A 178 -0.42 19.25 -12.82
C LYS A 178 -1.93 19.27 -13.03
#